data_ff823129027428308904518e68da4a9d
#
_entry.id   ff823129027428308904518e68da4a9d
#
_cell.length_a   1.000
_cell.length_b   1.000
_cell.length_c   1.000
_cell.angle_alpha   90.00
_cell.angle_beta   90.00
_cell.angle_gamma   90.00
#
_symmetry.space_group_name_H-M   'P 1'
#
loop_
_entity.id
_entity.type
_entity.pdbx_description
1 polymer ?
#
loop_
_entity_poly.entity_id
_entity_poly.type
_entity_poly.pdbx_seq_one_letter_code
_entity_poly.pdbx_strand_id
1 'polypeptide(L)'
;MRKGGVPLAWNRDRFTNGQRGARLLSVERAHCVARTIHATGGETYMSVTLLEKGKQKGYLLQDEIIAAYPNFENDLDSMEELFATLLEQGIDIVEQEPIVRPDPSARASKSKSERVDDERLDSQQAAQIAADSVRLYLQEIGETDLLTMQEEVWLAKRMERGLAAEERLASDLALSLEDREEFEYDRKDGEDAREHLIRANLRLVVSVAKKYVGRGLSFLDLIQEGNIGLMKATDKFDYMRGYKFSTYATWWIRQAITRAISDQSRTIRLPVHVGETINRVKKMSHRLQQIYEREPTHEEIASAMDLPEDKVRQALEVSRHPVSLEAPVGQDGDAFLGDFIEDDSTPAPLELASQQLLKSQIGEALHKLTERERRIIILRFGLEDGRFRTLEEVGKEFGITRERIRQIEAKALRKLRHPSYSRKLRGYLD
;
A
#
# COMPACT_ATOMS: atom_id res chain seq x y z
N MET A 1 0.34 -2.97 66.44
CA MET A 1 0.37 -4.36 66.96
C MET A 1 0.92 -5.28 65.90
N ARG A 2 2.12 -5.70 66.13
CA ARG A 2 2.74 -7.05 66.15
C ARG A 2 2.63 -7.80 64.80
N LYS A 3 3.75 -7.93 64.07
CA LYS A 3 4.86 -8.94 64.18
C LYS A 3 4.48 -10.21 63.44
N GLY A 4 5.21 -10.84 62.60
CA GLY A 4 6.60 -11.09 62.32
C GLY A 4 6.72 -11.91 61.05
N GLY A 5 7.78 -12.05 60.33
CA GLY A 5 9.11 -12.42 60.78
C GLY A 5 9.59 -13.66 60.06
N VAL A 6 10.49 -13.53 59.17
CA VAL A 6 11.51 -14.35 58.45
C VAL A 6 12.01 -15.58 59.29
N PRO A 7 12.69 -16.65 58.76
CA PRO A 7 13.80 -16.58 57.81
C PRO A 7 14.05 -17.78 56.83
N LEU A 8 14.92 -17.48 55.88
CA LEU A 8 15.94 -18.28 55.18
C LEU A 8 16.42 -19.60 55.82
N ALA A 9 16.61 -20.62 54.99
CA ALA A 9 17.71 -21.59 55.19
C ALA A 9 18.17 -22.16 53.84
N TRP A 10 19.41 -21.84 53.52
CA TRP A 10 20.31 -22.54 52.59
C TRP A 10 20.55 -23.96 53.09
N ASN A 11 20.64 -24.94 52.17
CA ASN A 11 21.53 -26.08 52.37
C ASN A 11 22.10 -26.56 51.01
N ARG A 12 23.43 -26.48 50.92
CA ARG A 12 24.32 -27.21 50.01
C ARG A 12 24.41 -28.63 50.49
N ASP A 13 24.42 -29.62 49.60
CA ASP A 13 25.52 -30.59 49.51
C ASP A 13 25.29 -31.67 48.43
N ARG A 14 26.39 -31.82 47.60
CA ARG A 14 27.00 -33.05 47.08
C ARG A 14 26.45 -33.78 45.87
N PHE A 15 27.21 -33.58 44.83
CA PHE A 15 27.78 -34.53 43.85
C PHE A 15 27.56 -36.01 44.10
N THR A 16 27.11 -36.77 43.11
CA THR A 16 27.84 -37.88 42.43
C THR A 16 27.02 -38.51 41.30
N ASN A 17 27.69 -38.65 40.13
CA ASN A 17 27.65 -39.76 39.15
C ASN A 17 26.35 -40.30 38.55
N GLY A 18 26.30 -40.28 37.19
CA GLY A 18 25.75 -41.44 36.51
C GLY A 18 25.22 -41.12 35.11
N GLN A 19 26.08 -41.28 34.13
CA GLN A 19 25.72 -41.48 32.71
C GLN A 19 24.54 -42.46 32.56
N ARG A 20 23.35 -41.94 32.30
CA ARG A 20 22.21 -42.60 31.64
C ARG A 20 21.02 -41.62 31.56
N GLY A 21 21.01 -40.75 30.54
CA GLY A 21 19.91 -39.78 30.45
C GLY A 21 19.88 -38.95 29.17
N ALA A 22 20.67 -39.32 28.17
CA ALA A 22 20.75 -38.51 26.93
C ALA A 22 19.70 -38.91 25.85
N ARG A 23 18.68 -39.69 26.21
CA ARG A 23 17.62 -40.10 25.26
C ARG A 23 16.17 -39.75 25.68
N LEU A 24 15.97 -39.11 26.80
CA LEU A 24 14.63 -38.71 27.27
C LEU A 24 14.36 -37.20 27.25
N LEU A 25 15.36 -36.37 26.96
CA LEU A 25 15.22 -34.89 26.88
C LEU A 25 14.78 -34.36 25.52
N SER A 26 14.76 -35.22 24.47
CA SER A 26 14.29 -34.84 23.15
C SER A 26 12.78 -34.91 22.95
N VAL A 27 12.08 -35.70 23.79
CA VAL A 27 10.63 -35.87 23.67
C VAL A 27 9.85 -34.88 24.55
N GLU A 28 10.43 -34.45 25.68
CA GLU A 28 9.79 -33.45 26.54
C GLU A 28 9.92 -32.01 26.03
N ARG A 29 10.99 -31.66 25.28
CA ARG A 29 11.06 -30.35 24.60
C ARG A 29 10.07 -30.23 23.46
N ALA A 30 9.79 -31.28 22.72
CA ALA A 30 8.75 -31.29 21.70
C ALA A 30 7.34 -31.14 22.27
N HIS A 31 7.11 -31.59 23.51
CA HIS A 31 5.82 -31.43 24.20
C HIS A 31 5.66 -30.09 24.93
N CYS A 32 6.75 -29.40 25.27
CA CYS A 32 6.68 -28.09 25.92
C CYS A 32 6.41 -26.97 24.92
N VAL A 33 6.94 -27.07 23.68
CA VAL A 33 6.65 -26.12 22.58
C VAL A 33 5.18 -26.25 22.14
N ALA A 34 4.58 -27.45 22.21
CA ALA A 34 3.16 -27.68 21.89
C ALA A 34 2.18 -27.14 22.95
N ARG A 35 2.63 -26.71 24.13
CA ARG A 35 1.75 -26.20 25.20
C ARG A 35 1.70 -24.68 25.35
N THR A 36 2.54 -23.92 24.65
CA THR A 36 2.55 -22.44 24.71
C THR A 36 1.79 -21.78 23.54
N ILE A 37 1.21 -22.56 22.61
CA ILE A 37 0.47 -22.06 21.44
C ILE A 37 -1.06 -22.24 21.67
N HIS A 38 -1.55 -21.85 22.83
CA HIS A 38 -2.99 -21.77 23.09
C HIS A 38 -3.41 -20.36 23.46
N ALA A 39 -3.32 -19.44 22.49
CA ALA A 39 -4.06 -18.18 22.55
C ALA A 39 -4.10 -17.49 21.18
N THR A 40 -4.69 -18.08 20.17
CA THR A 40 -5.44 -17.41 19.07
C THR A 40 -5.77 -18.49 18.02
N GLY A 41 -7.00 -18.96 18.03
CA GLY A 41 -7.42 -20.20 17.38
C GLY A 41 -7.60 -20.18 15.85
N GLY A 42 -6.92 -19.31 15.12
CA GLY A 42 -6.97 -19.25 13.64
C GLY A 42 -5.60 -19.39 12.95
N GLU A 43 -4.55 -18.91 13.56
CA GLU A 43 -3.20 -18.81 12.94
C GLU A 43 -2.41 -20.12 13.03
N THR A 44 -2.62 -20.91 14.07
CA THR A 44 -1.95 -22.20 14.29
C THR A 44 -2.37 -23.28 13.30
N TYR A 45 -3.58 -23.24 12.77
CA TYR A 45 -4.05 -24.21 11.78
C TYR A 45 -3.43 -23.98 10.39
N MET A 46 -3.14 -22.75 10.01
CA MET A 46 -2.53 -22.43 8.72
C MET A 46 -1.04 -22.79 8.66
N SER A 47 -0.28 -22.57 9.73
CA SER A 47 1.13 -22.94 9.79
C SER A 47 1.34 -24.45 9.71
N VAL A 48 0.51 -25.25 10.34
CA VAL A 48 0.57 -26.73 10.29
C VAL A 48 0.28 -27.25 8.88
N THR A 49 -0.72 -26.68 8.19
CA THR A 49 -1.05 -27.09 6.81
C THR A 49 0.02 -26.73 5.80
N LEU A 50 0.73 -25.60 5.98
CA LEU A 50 1.88 -25.21 5.15
C LEU A 50 3.07 -26.16 5.37
N LEU A 51 3.38 -26.49 6.62
CA LEU A 51 4.45 -27.42 6.96
C LEU A 51 4.19 -28.84 6.42
N GLU A 52 2.95 -29.31 6.47
CA GLU A 52 2.57 -30.60 5.89
C GLU A 52 2.70 -30.61 4.35
N LYS A 53 2.27 -29.55 3.68
CA LYS A 53 2.45 -29.39 2.23
C LYS A 53 3.92 -29.31 1.84
N GLY A 54 4.72 -28.56 2.59
CA GLY A 54 6.15 -28.44 2.38
C GLY A 54 6.87 -29.78 2.54
N LYS A 55 6.51 -30.58 3.54
CA LYS A 55 7.06 -31.95 3.73
C LYS A 55 6.69 -32.92 2.62
N GLN A 56 5.50 -32.79 2.03
CA GLN A 56 5.07 -33.67 0.93
C GLN A 56 5.74 -33.32 -0.40
N LYS A 57 5.98 -32.04 -0.67
CA LYS A 57 6.53 -31.55 -1.96
C LYS A 57 8.04 -31.36 -1.92
N GLY A 58 8.67 -31.26 -0.74
CA GLY A 58 10.07 -30.86 -0.57
C GLY A 58 10.34 -29.38 -0.79
N TYR A 59 9.35 -28.61 -1.26
CA TYR A 59 9.43 -27.18 -1.47
C TYR A 59 8.07 -26.52 -1.21
N LEU A 60 8.10 -25.23 -0.89
CA LEU A 60 6.90 -24.38 -0.80
C LEU A 60 7.02 -23.21 -1.77
N LEU A 61 5.90 -22.87 -2.41
CA LEU A 61 5.83 -21.66 -3.22
C LEU A 61 5.70 -20.45 -2.29
N GLN A 62 6.46 -19.42 -2.60
CA GLN A 62 6.42 -18.17 -1.82
C GLN A 62 5.04 -17.52 -1.83
N ASP A 63 4.30 -17.62 -2.93
CA ASP A 63 2.90 -17.16 -3.02
C ASP A 63 1.97 -17.89 -2.04
N GLU A 64 2.25 -19.17 -1.73
CA GLU A 64 1.47 -19.95 -0.75
C GLU A 64 1.73 -19.47 0.68
N ILE A 65 2.97 -19.05 0.99
CA ILE A 65 3.33 -18.49 2.30
C ILE A 65 2.68 -17.12 2.50
N ILE A 66 2.76 -16.24 1.50
CA ILE A 66 2.14 -14.90 1.54
C ILE A 66 0.61 -15.00 1.63
N ALA A 67 0.00 -15.94 0.93
CA ALA A 67 -1.45 -16.15 0.98
C ALA A 67 -1.94 -16.67 2.35
N ALA A 68 -1.09 -17.37 3.09
CA ALA A 68 -1.41 -17.89 4.41
C ALA A 68 -1.28 -16.85 5.54
N TYR A 69 -0.44 -15.83 5.32
CA TYR A 69 -0.19 -14.76 6.29
C TYR A 69 -0.45 -13.39 5.68
N PRO A 70 -1.70 -12.98 5.46
CA PRO A 70 -2.03 -11.69 4.83
C PRO A 70 -1.66 -10.47 5.67
N ASN A 71 -1.51 -10.61 7.00
CA ASN A 71 -1.19 -9.54 7.93
C ASN A 71 0.25 -9.63 8.50
N PHE A 72 1.15 -10.32 7.82
CA PHE A 72 2.53 -10.55 8.27
C PHE A 72 3.34 -9.27 8.57
N GLU A 73 2.89 -8.09 8.10
CA GLU A 73 3.52 -6.80 8.40
C GLU A 73 3.50 -6.46 9.91
N ASN A 74 2.52 -6.99 10.64
CA ASN A 74 2.36 -6.76 12.08
C ASN A 74 2.94 -7.90 12.94
N ASP A 75 3.20 -9.08 12.34
CA ASP A 75 3.65 -10.30 13.03
C ASP A 75 4.96 -10.83 12.45
N LEU A 76 5.97 -9.97 12.37
CA LEU A 76 7.30 -10.31 11.85
C LEU A 76 7.97 -11.46 12.62
N ASP A 77 7.78 -11.50 13.95
CA ASP A 77 8.34 -12.53 14.81
C ASP A 77 7.77 -13.93 14.48
N SER A 78 6.47 -14.01 14.21
CA SER A 78 5.80 -15.26 13.81
C SER A 78 6.26 -15.77 12.44
N MET A 79 6.56 -14.85 11.52
CA MET A 79 7.11 -15.18 10.20
C MET A 79 8.57 -15.66 10.30
N GLU A 80 9.36 -15.04 11.15
CA GLU A 80 10.74 -15.48 11.40
C GLU A 80 10.78 -16.87 11.99
N GLU A 81 9.89 -17.21 12.93
CA GLU A 81 9.74 -18.58 13.47
C GLU A 81 9.31 -19.57 12.37
N LEU A 82 8.36 -19.19 11.52
CA LEU A 82 7.93 -20.03 10.40
C LEU A 82 9.10 -20.32 9.43
N PHE A 83 9.85 -19.28 9.02
CA PHE A 83 11.02 -19.47 8.15
C PHE A 83 12.10 -20.32 8.79
N ALA A 84 12.38 -20.10 10.08
CA ALA A 84 13.32 -20.94 10.83
C ALA A 84 12.88 -22.40 10.82
N THR A 85 11.58 -22.65 11.07
CA THR A 85 11.01 -24.01 11.10
C THR A 85 11.02 -24.69 9.73
N LEU A 86 10.74 -23.94 8.64
CA LEU A 86 10.79 -24.47 7.27
C LEU A 86 12.21 -24.87 6.86
N LEU A 87 13.19 -24.05 7.24
CA LEU A 87 14.60 -24.28 6.95
C LEU A 87 15.17 -25.45 7.80
N GLU A 88 14.78 -25.56 9.08
CA GLU A 88 15.16 -26.71 9.94
C GLU A 88 14.63 -28.04 9.40
N GLN A 89 13.51 -28.00 8.68
CA GLN A 89 12.90 -29.19 8.08
C GLN A 89 13.37 -29.47 6.65
N GLY A 90 14.31 -28.66 6.13
CA GLY A 90 14.89 -28.84 4.80
C GLY A 90 13.90 -28.58 3.66
N ILE A 91 12.91 -27.70 3.87
CA ILE A 91 11.91 -27.34 2.88
C ILE A 91 12.41 -26.09 2.12
N ASP A 92 12.71 -26.24 0.83
CA ASP A 92 13.16 -25.15 -0.01
C ASP A 92 11.98 -24.21 -0.36
N ILE A 93 12.23 -22.90 -0.28
CA ILE A 93 11.23 -21.90 -0.71
C ILE A 93 11.54 -21.50 -2.14
N VAL A 94 10.64 -21.86 -3.07
CA VAL A 94 10.82 -21.67 -4.52
C VAL A 94 9.80 -20.65 -5.04
N GLU A 95 10.23 -19.80 -5.97
CA GLU A 95 9.38 -18.78 -6.59
C GLU A 95 8.35 -19.34 -7.57
N GLN A 96 8.72 -20.41 -8.28
CA GLN A 96 7.87 -21.06 -9.32
C GLN A 96 8.07 -22.57 -9.22
N GLU A 97 7.04 -23.35 -9.58
CA GLU A 97 7.16 -24.79 -9.69
C GLU A 97 8.36 -25.15 -10.59
N PRO A 98 9.22 -26.08 -10.17
CA PRO A 98 10.33 -26.51 -10.99
C PRO A 98 9.78 -27.15 -12.27
N ILE A 99 9.88 -26.40 -13.39
CA ILE A 99 9.50 -26.91 -14.70
C ILE A 99 10.50 -27.98 -15.08
N VAL A 100 10.05 -29.21 -15.11
CA VAL A 100 10.76 -30.31 -15.77
C VAL A 100 10.83 -29.94 -17.25
N ARG A 101 12.01 -29.49 -17.71
CA ARG A 101 12.24 -29.09 -19.09
C ARG A 101 12.20 -30.31 -20.01
N PRO A 102 11.35 -30.34 -21.03
CA PRO A 102 11.62 -31.13 -22.21
C PRO A 102 12.67 -30.43 -23.09
N ASP A 103 13.43 -31.21 -23.81
CA ASP A 103 14.58 -30.88 -24.63
C ASP A 103 14.43 -29.65 -25.56
N PRO A 104 15.56 -28.97 -25.89
CA PRO A 104 15.53 -27.72 -26.66
C PRO A 104 15.65 -27.98 -28.14
N SER A 105 14.54 -28.16 -28.85
CA SER A 105 14.52 -28.07 -30.31
C SER A 105 13.23 -27.55 -30.89
N ALA A 106 13.08 -26.23 -30.93
CA ALA A 106 12.31 -25.53 -31.97
C ALA A 106 12.63 -24.03 -31.95
N ARG A 107 13.49 -23.66 -32.87
CA ARG A 107 13.78 -22.26 -33.25
C ARG A 107 12.75 -21.74 -34.23
N ALA A 108 12.45 -20.45 -34.04
CA ALA A 108 12.22 -19.43 -35.07
C ALA A 108 10.80 -19.23 -35.63
N SER A 109 10.28 -18.03 -35.45
CA SER A 109 10.19 -17.12 -36.59
C SER A 109 9.78 -15.71 -36.16
N LYS A 110 10.49 -14.74 -36.72
CA LYS A 110 10.28 -13.30 -36.66
C LYS A 110 9.05 -12.92 -37.50
N SER A 111 8.27 -11.93 -37.07
CA SER A 111 7.63 -11.03 -38.02
C SER A 111 7.73 -9.59 -37.54
N LYS A 112 8.32 -8.79 -38.40
CA LYS A 112 8.35 -7.32 -38.42
C LYS A 112 6.97 -6.78 -38.81
N SER A 113 6.56 -5.68 -38.23
CA SER A 113 5.79 -4.67 -38.93
C SER A 113 6.18 -3.26 -38.44
N GLU A 114 6.44 -2.44 -39.41
CA GLU A 114 6.94 -1.08 -39.31
C GLU A 114 5.80 -0.07 -39.24
N ARG A 115 6.14 1.08 -38.64
CA ARG A 115 5.68 2.45 -38.89
C ARG A 115 4.58 3.02 -38.01
N VAL A 116 4.98 3.97 -37.18
CA VAL A 116 4.44 5.34 -37.04
C VAL A 116 5.56 6.23 -36.45
N ASP A 117 5.91 7.31 -37.13
CA ASP A 117 7.24 7.96 -37.01
C ASP A 117 7.25 9.43 -36.54
N ASP A 118 6.31 10.01 -35.83
CA ASP A 118 6.45 11.41 -35.39
C ASP A 118 6.27 11.71 -33.88
N GLU A 119 5.55 10.92 -33.12
CA GLU A 119 5.54 11.04 -31.62
C GLU A 119 6.78 10.44 -30.94
N ARG A 120 7.71 9.93 -31.75
CA ARG A 120 8.90 9.20 -31.25
C ARG A 120 10.04 10.12 -30.82
N LEU A 121 10.08 11.40 -31.17
CA LEU A 121 11.23 12.26 -30.87
C LEU A 121 11.26 12.65 -29.39
N ASP A 122 10.15 13.06 -28.80
CA ASP A 122 10.10 13.42 -27.37
C ASP A 122 10.15 12.18 -26.46
N SER A 123 9.48 11.08 -26.87
CA SER A 123 9.56 9.80 -26.15
C SER A 123 10.92 9.14 -26.27
N GLN A 124 11.63 9.32 -27.40
CA GLN A 124 12.99 8.82 -27.59
C GLN A 124 14.01 9.60 -26.76
N GLN A 125 13.88 10.92 -26.64
CA GLN A 125 14.75 11.73 -25.79
C GLN A 125 14.52 11.43 -24.31
N ALA A 126 13.28 11.30 -23.85
CA ALA A 126 12.96 10.92 -22.49
C ALA A 126 13.44 9.48 -22.19
N ALA A 127 13.29 8.54 -23.12
CA ALA A 127 13.79 7.18 -23.00
C ALA A 127 15.33 7.13 -23.00
N GLN A 128 15.98 8.01 -23.74
CA GLN A 128 17.44 8.10 -23.81
C GLN A 128 18.03 8.69 -22.53
N ILE A 129 17.42 9.75 -21.98
CA ILE A 129 17.79 10.34 -20.68
C ILE A 129 17.56 9.31 -19.55
N ALA A 130 16.44 8.58 -19.56
CA ALA A 130 16.17 7.54 -18.58
C ALA A 130 17.17 6.37 -18.72
N ALA A 131 17.55 5.99 -19.93
CA ALA A 131 18.56 4.97 -20.19
C ALA A 131 19.96 5.40 -19.71
N ASP A 132 20.31 6.67 -19.87
CA ASP A 132 21.57 7.23 -19.36
C ASP A 132 21.60 7.25 -17.82
N SER A 133 20.50 7.61 -17.16
CA SER A 133 20.41 7.61 -15.70
C SER A 133 20.52 6.18 -15.12
N VAL A 134 19.87 5.21 -15.75
CA VAL A 134 19.99 3.79 -15.38
C VAL A 134 21.42 3.31 -15.57
N ARG A 135 22.04 3.66 -16.68
CA ARG A 135 23.42 3.28 -16.99
C ARG A 135 24.41 3.84 -15.98
N LEU A 136 24.27 5.13 -15.61
CA LEU A 136 25.11 5.76 -14.59
C LEU A 136 24.97 5.04 -13.25
N TYR A 137 23.73 4.79 -12.80
CA TYR A 137 23.48 4.04 -11.56
C TYR A 137 24.10 2.66 -11.57
N LEU A 138 23.95 1.90 -12.69
CA LEU A 138 24.54 0.57 -12.84
C LEU A 138 26.07 0.60 -12.81
N GLN A 139 26.68 1.67 -13.29
CA GLN A 139 28.12 1.88 -13.23
C GLN A 139 28.56 2.11 -11.77
N GLU A 140 27.91 3.03 -11.04
CA GLU A 140 28.24 3.32 -9.63
C GLU A 140 28.14 2.08 -8.72
N ILE A 141 27.06 1.30 -8.84
CA ILE A 141 26.92 0.07 -8.03
C ILE A 141 27.91 -1.02 -8.42
N GLY A 142 28.54 -0.90 -9.60
CA GLY A 142 29.56 -1.81 -10.08
C GLY A 142 30.94 -1.61 -9.45
N GLU A 143 31.21 -0.45 -8.86
CA GLU A 143 32.50 -0.09 -8.25
C GLU A 143 32.77 -0.83 -6.94
N THR A 144 31.71 -1.26 -6.23
CA THR A 144 31.84 -1.97 -4.96
C THR A 144 31.95 -3.47 -5.20
N ASP A 145 32.97 -4.11 -4.60
CA ASP A 145 33.19 -5.55 -4.67
C ASP A 145 32.09 -6.34 -3.95
N LEU A 146 31.87 -7.58 -4.43
CA LEU A 146 30.93 -8.51 -3.82
C LEU A 146 31.52 -9.08 -2.53
N LEU A 147 30.70 -9.17 -1.49
CA LEU A 147 31.11 -9.69 -0.19
C LEU A 147 31.09 -11.23 -0.15
N THR A 148 32.05 -11.79 0.57
CA THR A 148 32.04 -13.18 0.97
C THR A 148 31.20 -13.35 2.25
N MET A 149 30.76 -14.58 2.55
CA MET A 149 30.00 -14.87 3.79
C MET A 149 30.77 -14.47 5.07
N GLN A 150 32.09 -14.54 5.07
CA GLN A 150 32.91 -14.16 6.22
C GLN A 150 32.91 -12.63 6.43
N GLU A 151 32.94 -11.88 5.33
CA GLU A 151 32.85 -10.42 5.34
C GLU A 151 31.47 -9.93 5.75
N GLU A 152 30.39 -10.59 5.31
CA GLU A 152 29.01 -10.31 5.77
C GLU A 152 28.91 -10.44 7.30
N VAL A 153 29.44 -11.53 7.86
CA VAL A 153 29.47 -11.76 9.31
C VAL A 153 30.34 -10.73 10.04
N TRP A 154 31.47 -10.36 9.46
CA TRP A 154 32.37 -9.37 10.06
C TRP A 154 31.74 -7.98 10.10
N LEU A 155 31.11 -7.55 9.03
CA LEU A 155 30.36 -6.29 8.96
C LEU A 155 29.18 -6.30 9.94
N ALA A 156 28.43 -7.39 10.00
CA ALA A 156 27.30 -7.51 10.94
C ALA A 156 27.73 -7.37 12.41
N LYS A 157 28.89 -7.93 12.80
CA LYS A 157 29.45 -7.77 14.16
C LYS A 157 29.85 -6.32 14.47
N ARG A 158 30.37 -5.59 13.47
CA ARG A 158 30.69 -4.16 13.62
C ARG A 158 29.43 -3.34 13.80
N MET A 159 28.38 -3.63 13.03
CA MET A 159 27.06 -2.99 13.18
C MET A 159 26.47 -3.23 14.59
N GLU A 160 26.50 -4.47 15.08
CA GLU A 160 26.01 -4.81 16.42
C GLU A 160 26.77 -4.06 17.52
N ARG A 161 28.11 -3.95 17.38
CA ARG A 161 28.93 -3.16 18.31
C ARG A 161 28.57 -1.68 18.27
N GLY A 162 28.34 -1.11 17.08
CA GLY A 162 27.89 0.26 16.90
C GLY A 162 26.54 0.54 17.54
N LEU A 163 25.56 -0.35 17.38
CA LEU A 163 24.24 -0.25 18.02
C LEU A 163 24.35 -0.31 19.55
N ALA A 164 25.17 -1.23 20.10
CA ALA A 164 25.40 -1.33 21.52
C ALA A 164 26.10 -0.06 22.10
N ALA A 165 26.99 0.56 21.32
CA ALA A 165 27.62 1.84 21.68
C ALA A 165 26.61 2.99 21.68
N GLU A 166 25.70 3.04 20.70
CA GLU A 166 24.62 4.03 20.62
C GLU A 166 23.67 3.93 21.82
N GLU A 167 23.26 2.73 22.21
CA GLU A 167 22.42 2.50 23.38
C GLU A 167 23.09 2.95 24.68
N ARG A 168 24.40 2.72 24.82
CA ARG A 168 25.17 3.16 25.96
C ARG A 168 25.31 4.68 26.02
N LEU A 169 25.59 5.33 24.88
CA LEU A 169 25.64 6.79 24.78
C LEU A 169 24.29 7.44 25.12
N ALA A 170 23.18 6.78 24.80
CA ALA A 170 21.83 7.27 25.10
C ALA A 170 21.43 7.06 26.58
N SER A 171 21.93 6.00 27.24
CA SER A 171 21.49 5.61 28.60
C SER A 171 22.31 6.22 29.70
N ASP A 172 23.61 6.53 29.52
CA ASP A 172 24.51 6.97 30.58
C ASP A 172 24.87 8.47 30.47
N LEU A 173 24.34 9.24 31.42
CA LEU A 173 24.68 10.66 31.63
C LEU A 173 26.04 10.91 32.34
N ALA A 174 26.70 9.85 32.83
CA ALA A 174 27.92 9.93 33.67
C ALA A 174 29.14 9.18 33.09
N LEU A 175 29.21 9.05 31.75
CA LEU A 175 30.36 8.46 31.06
C LEU A 175 31.60 9.31 31.20
N SER A 176 32.79 8.67 31.36
CA SER A 176 34.08 9.38 31.28
C SER A 176 34.29 9.94 29.85
N LEU A 177 35.14 10.95 29.71
CA LEU A 177 35.44 11.52 28.39
C LEU A 177 36.07 10.48 27.44
N GLU A 178 36.94 9.62 27.96
CA GLU A 178 37.61 8.56 27.22
C GLU A 178 36.64 7.50 26.74
N ASP A 179 35.73 7.01 27.60
CA ASP A 179 34.72 6.03 27.26
C ASP A 179 33.74 6.60 26.19
N ARG A 180 33.45 7.89 26.29
CA ARG A 180 32.57 8.55 25.32
C ARG A 180 33.19 8.63 23.93
N GLU A 181 34.48 8.95 23.84
CA GLU A 181 35.21 8.97 22.57
C GLU A 181 35.28 7.57 21.94
N GLU A 182 35.48 6.52 22.75
CA GLU A 182 35.47 5.13 22.26
C GLU A 182 34.10 4.71 21.73
N PHE A 183 33.00 5.02 22.43
CA PHE A 183 31.65 4.69 21.96
C PHE A 183 31.24 5.53 20.74
N GLU A 184 31.67 6.79 20.65
CA GLU A 184 31.42 7.60 19.43
C GLU A 184 32.18 7.03 18.22
N TYR A 185 33.39 6.49 18.43
CA TYR A 185 34.15 5.79 17.38
C TYR A 185 33.43 4.49 16.96
N ASP A 186 33.04 3.65 17.91
CA ASP A 186 32.35 2.38 17.62
C ASP A 186 31.01 2.61 16.93
N ARG A 187 30.26 3.64 17.29
CA ARG A 187 29.02 4.02 16.61
C ARG A 187 29.28 4.37 15.16
N LYS A 188 30.28 5.21 14.89
CA LYS A 188 30.65 5.60 13.54
C LYS A 188 31.15 4.42 12.70
N ASP A 189 31.97 3.55 13.29
CA ASP A 189 32.45 2.34 12.65
C ASP A 189 31.28 1.39 12.28
N GLY A 190 30.26 1.32 13.12
CA GLY A 190 29.03 0.57 12.85
C GLY A 190 28.20 1.17 11.72
N GLU A 191 28.07 2.51 11.66
CA GLU A 191 27.41 3.21 10.55
C GLU A 191 28.14 2.98 9.22
N ASP A 192 29.48 3.07 9.20
CA ASP A 192 30.31 2.81 8.02
C ASP A 192 30.18 1.34 7.57
N ALA A 193 30.12 0.40 8.50
CA ALA A 193 29.91 -1.03 8.19
C ALA A 193 28.53 -1.29 7.59
N ARG A 194 27.48 -0.62 8.10
CA ARG A 194 26.12 -0.69 7.57
C ARG A 194 26.05 -0.17 6.14
N GLU A 195 26.67 0.98 5.89
CA GLU A 195 26.71 1.58 4.54
C GLU A 195 27.44 0.66 3.56
N HIS A 196 28.57 0.08 3.97
CA HIS A 196 29.31 -0.85 3.14
C HIS A 196 28.51 -2.12 2.80
N LEU A 197 27.81 -2.71 3.77
CA LEU A 197 26.94 -3.88 3.54
C LEU A 197 25.82 -3.56 2.55
N ILE A 198 25.19 -2.36 2.66
CA ILE A 198 24.16 -1.92 1.72
C ILE A 198 24.75 -1.73 0.33
N ARG A 199 25.84 -0.98 0.16
CA ARG A 199 26.47 -0.70 -1.14
C ARG A 199 26.86 -1.96 -1.88
N ALA A 200 27.48 -2.93 -1.21
CA ALA A 200 27.90 -4.19 -1.80
C ALA A 200 26.71 -5.05 -2.30
N ASN A 201 25.51 -4.85 -1.75
CA ASN A 201 24.31 -5.60 -2.11
C ASN A 201 23.32 -4.87 -3.04
N LEU A 202 23.63 -3.67 -3.53
CA LEU A 202 22.77 -2.95 -4.48
C LEU A 202 22.53 -3.72 -5.78
N ARG A 203 23.53 -4.52 -6.23
CA ARG A 203 23.40 -5.39 -7.41
C ARG A 203 22.35 -6.48 -7.21
N LEU A 204 22.15 -6.97 -5.98
CA LEU A 204 21.08 -7.91 -5.66
C LEU A 204 19.71 -7.25 -5.88
N VAL A 205 19.52 -6.01 -5.45
CA VAL A 205 18.27 -5.26 -5.67
C VAL A 205 17.93 -5.17 -7.15
N VAL A 206 18.89 -4.82 -8.00
CA VAL A 206 18.69 -4.74 -9.46
C VAL A 206 18.26 -6.08 -10.05
N SER A 207 18.86 -7.20 -9.59
CA SER A 207 18.52 -8.54 -10.06
C SER A 207 17.07 -8.93 -9.74
N VAL A 208 16.55 -8.48 -8.60
CA VAL A 208 15.15 -8.69 -8.19
C VAL A 208 14.21 -7.72 -8.92
N ALA A 209 14.53 -6.42 -8.95
CA ALA A 209 13.71 -5.37 -9.56
C ALA A 209 13.46 -5.61 -11.06
N LYS A 210 14.43 -6.17 -11.78
CA LYS A 210 14.33 -6.54 -13.20
C LYS A 210 13.10 -7.41 -13.52
N LYS A 211 12.66 -8.27 -12.60
CA LYS A 211 11.49 -9.14 -12.77
C LYS A 211 10.15 -8.39 -12.72
N TYR A 212 10.15 -7.14 -12.23
CA TYR A 212 8.96 -6.32 -12.00
C TYR A 212 8.81 -5.17 -13.00
N VAL A 213 9.69 -5.07 -13.98
CA VAL A 213 9.61 -4.06 -15.05
C VAL A 213 8.30 -4.21 -15.83
N GLY A 214 7.68 -3.07 -16.18
CA GLY A 214 6.43 -3.03 -16.95
C GLY A 214 5.15 -3.17 -16.10
N ARG A 215 5.25 -3.09 -14.77
CA ARG A 215 4.10 -3.19 -13.85
C ARG A 215 3.57 -1.83 -13.36
N GLY A 216 3.87 -0.74 -14.08
CA GLY A 216 3.31 0.59 -13.79
C GLY A 216 4.24 1.54 -13.05
N LEU A 217 5.43 1.09 -12.64
CA LEU A 217 6.50 1.93 -12.10
C LEU A 217 7.71 1.93 -13.03
N SER A 218 8.49 3.02 -13.03
CA SER A 218 9.75 3.09 -13.75
C SER A 218 10.77 2.12 -13.15
N PHE A 219 11.76 1.71 -13.93
CA PHE A 219 12.79 0.77 -13.44
C PHE A 219 13.62 1.36 -12.29
N LEU A 220 13.92 2.65 -12.34
CA LEU A 220 14.64 3.34 -11.26
C LEU A 220 13.81 3.41 -9.97
N ASP A 221 12.50 3.67 -10.08
CA ASP A 221 11.62 3.69 -8.91
C ASP A 221 11.54 2.31 -8.25
N LEU A 222 11.45 1.23 -9.06
CA LEU A 222 11.49 -0.14 -8.56
C LEU A 222 12.81 -0.45 -7.82
N ILE A 223 13.94 0.05 -8.33
CA ILE A 223 15.23 -0.10 -7.67
C ILE A 223 15.25 0.67 -6.36
N GLN A 224 14.77 1.93 -6.32
CA GLN A 224 14.79 2.75 -5.10
C GLN A 224 13.89 2.15 -3.99
N GLU A 225 12.71 1.69 -4.34
CA GLU A 225 11.85 0.98 -3.40
C GLU A 225 12.48 -0.34 -2.92
N GLY A 226 13.16 -1.05 -3.82
CA GLY A 226 13.96 -2.23 -3.47
C GLY A 226 15.12 -1.90 -2.54
N ASN A 227 15.80 -0.75 -2.73
CA ASN A 227 16.87 -0.27 -1.85
C ASN A 227 16.34 0.04 -0.43
N ILE A 228 15.12 0.60 -0.32
CA ILE A 228 14.47 0.79 0.99
C ILE A 228 14.22 -0.56 1.67
N GLY A 229 13.81 -1.57 0.90
CA GLY A 229 13.70 -2.95 1.38
C GLY A 229 15.03 -3.54 1.85
N LEU A 230 16.11 -3.31 1.08
CA LEU A 230 17.47 -3.74 1.44
C LEU A 230 17.96 -3.09 2.74
N MET A 231 17.73 -1.79 2.93
CA MET A 231 18.09 -1.09 4.17
C MET A 231 17.38 -1.71 5.39
N LYS A 232 16.09 -2.00 5.28
CA LYS A 232 15.33 -2.69 6.34
C LYS A 232 15.86 -4.09 6.62
N ALA A 233 16.27 -4.82 5.57
CA ALA A 233 16.89 -6.13 5.73
C ALA A 233 18.23 -6.05 6.46
N THR A 234 19.05 -5.03 6.17
CA THR A 234 20.33 -4.80 6.84
C THR A 234 20.15 -4.53 8.32
N ASP A 235 19.17 -3.70 8.69
CA ASP A 235 18.90 -3.35 10.10
C ASP A 235 18.41 -4.54 10.94
N LYS A 236 17.84 -5.57 10.30
CA LYS A 236 17.27 -6.75 10.97
C LYS A 236 18.06 -8.04 10.72
N PHE A 237 19.22 -7.95 10.10
CA PHE A 237 20.02 -9.11 9.77
C PHE A 237 20.68 -9.75 10.98
N ASP A 238 20.41 -11.04 11.22
CA ASP A 238 21.01 -11.84 12.28
C ASP A 238 22.00 -12.87 11.67
N TYR A 239 23.29 -12.60 11.83
CA TYR A 239 24.36 -13.48 11.35
C TYR A 239 24.49 -14.78 12.17
N MET A 240 23.95 -14.82 13.40
CA MET A 240 24.04 -16.01 14.26
C MET A 240 23.27 -17.21 13.70
N ARG A 241 22.28 -16.94 12.85
CA ARG A 241 21.47 -17.97 12.18
C ARG A 241 22.24 -18.74 11.07
N GLY A 242 23.43 -18.27 10.67
CA GLY A 242 24.31 -18.97 9.73
C GLY A 242 23.90 -18.93 8.26
N TYR A 243 22.88 -18.14 7.90
CA TYR A 243 22.43 -17.97 6.50
C TYR A 243 23.14 -16.79 5.84
N LYS A 244 23.24 -16.86 4.49
CA LYS A 244 23.76 -15.74 3.69
C LYS A 244 22.77 -14.57 3.76
N PHE A 245 23.33 -13.36 3.83
CA PHE A 245 22.54 -12.12 3.80
C PHE A 245 21.59 -12.05 2.61
N SER A 246 22.03 -12.51 1.41
CA SER A 246 21.22 -12.48 0.19
C SER A 246 19.89 -13.24 0.31
N THR A 247 19.85 -14.36 1.06
CA THR A 247 18.64 -15.16 1.25
C THR A 247 17.58 -14.37 2.01
N TYR A 248 17.97 -13.67 3.06
CA TYR A 248 17.11 -12.83 3.88
C TYR A 248 16.70 -11.53 3.16
N ALA A 249 17.69 -10.84 2.56
CA ALA A 249 17.49 -9.57 1.89
C ALA A 249 16.54 -9.67 0.68
N THR A 250 16.60 -10.75 -0.08
CA THR A 250 15.73 -10.96 -1.26
C THR A 250 14.24 -10.87 -0.89
N TRP A 251 13.86 -11.36 0.28
CA TRP A 251 12.49 -11.30 0.75
C TRP A 251 12.05 -9.85 1.03
N TRP A 252 12.85 -9.08 1.75
CA TRP A 252 12.57 -7.68 2.05
C TRP A 252 12.51 -6.79 0.82
N ILE A 253 13.47 -7.02 -0.11
CA ILE A 253 13.51 -6.31 -1.39
C ILE A 253 12.22 -6.57 -2.18
N ARG A 254 11.82 -7.84 -2.29
CA ARG A 254 10.61 -8.23 -3.01
C ARG A 254 9.36 -7.63 -2.38
N GLN A 255 9.25 -7.71 -1.06
CA GLN A 255 8.14 -7.15 -0.32
C GLN A 255 8.01 -5.63 -0.56
N ALA A 256 9.12 -4.90 -0.46
CA ALA A 256 9.12 -3.46 -0.68
C ALA A 256 8.68 -3.12 -2.11
N ILE A 257 9.23 -3.81 -3.12
CA ILE A 257 8.86 -3.61 -4.53
C ILE A 257 7.37 -3.93 -4.77
N THR A 258 6.87 -5.07 -4.27
CA THR A 258 5.48 -5.48 -4.47
C THR A 258 4.51 -4.50 -3.81
N ARG A 259 4.85 -4.03 -2.61
CA ARG A 259 4.08 -3.01 -1.89
C ARG A 259 4.06 -1.69 -2.65
N ALA A 260 5.21 -1.22 -3.12
CA ALA A 260 5.32 0.00 -3.90
C ALA A 260 4.49 -0.08 -5.20
N ILE A 261 4.51 -1.21 -5.91
CA ILE A 261 3.66 -1.42 -7.08
C ILE A 261 2.17 -1.32 -6.69
N SER A 262 1.75 -1.92 -5.59
CA SER A 262 0.35 -1.86 -5.15
C SER A 262 -0.08 -0.44 -4.77
N ASP A 263 0.82 0.34 -4.17
CA ASP A 263 0.54 1.67 -3.62
C ASP A 263 0.69 2.81 -4.63
N GLN A 264 1.63 2.71 -5.58
CA GLN A 264 2.08 3.84 -6.39
C GLN A 264 1.89 3.63 -7.91
N SER A 265 1.60 2.39 -8.39
CA SER A 265 1.52 2.11 -9.83
C SER A 265 0.31 2.71 -10.53
N ARG A 266 -0.67 3.22 -9.80
CA ARG A 266 -1.93 3.71 -10.34
C ARG A 266 -2.10 5.21 -10.09
N THR A 267 -2.56 5.95 -11.11
CA THR A 267 -2.92 7.37 -10.99
C THR A 267 -3.98 7.60 -9.90
N ILE A 268 -4.98 6.71 -9.81
CA ILE A 268 -5.95 6.68 -8.72
C ILE A 268 -5.56 5.54 -7.80
N ARG A 269 -5.04 5.88 -6.62
CA ARG A 269 -4.58 4.92 -5.61
C ARG A 269 -5.72 3.97 -5.19
N LEU A 270 -5.41 2.67 -5.12
CA LEU A 270 -6.31 1.64 -4.60
C LEU A 270 -5.75 1.04 -3.30
N PRO A 271 -6.61 0.65 -2.36
CA PRO A 271 -6.18 -0.13 -1.19
C PRO A 271 -5.57 -1.47 -1.59
N VAL A 272 -4.57 -1.96 -0.84
CA VAL A 272 -3.83 -3.19 -1.14
C VAL A 272 -4.76 -4.39 -1.31
N HIS A 273 -5.73 -4.59 -0.41
CA HIS A 273 -6.67 -5.72 -0.47
C HIS A 273 -7.54 -5.74 -1.75
N VAL A 274 -7.85 -4.55 -2.31
CA VAL A 274 -8.56 -4.45 -3.60
C VAL A 274 -7.63 -4.87 -4.73
N GLY A 275 -6.37 -4.42 -4.70
CA GLY A 275 -5.33 -4.82 -5.65
C GLY A 275 -5.10 -6.34 -5.67
N GLU A 276 -5.03 -6.97 -4.49
CA GLU A 276 -4.93 -8.43 -4.36
C GLU A 276 -6.14 -9.16 -4.94
N THR A 277 -7.35 -8.64 -4.68
CA THR A 277 -8.58 -9.20 -5.25
C THR A 277 -8.58 -9.13 -6.77
N ILE A 278 -8.19 -7.98 -7.34
CA ILE A 278 -8.04 -7.80 -8.79
C ILE A 278 -7.03 -8.80 -9.36
N ASN A 279 -5.87 -8.97 -8.71
CA ASN A 279 -4.84 -9.91 -9.16
C ASN A 279 -5.33 -11.37 -9.12
N ARG A 280 -6.07 -11.76 -8.05
CA ARG A 280 -6.70 -13.09 -7.96
C ARG A 280 -7.73 -13.31 -9.07
N VAL A 281 -8.59 -12.31 -9.31
CA VAL A 281 -9.60 -12.37 -10.39
C VAL A 281 -8.92 -12.51 -11.75
N LYS A 282 -7.88 -11.72 -12.06
CA LYS A 282 -7.12 -11.82 -13.30
C LYS A 282 -6.44 -13.19 -13.46
N LYS A 283 -5.79 -13.69 -12.40
CA LYS A 283 -5.14 -15.02 -12.43
C LYS A 283 -6.15 -16.14 -12.69
N MET A 284 -7.33 -16.07 -12.04
CA MET A 284 -8.40 -17.04 -12.27
C MET A 284 -8.99 -16.93 -13.67
N SER A 285 -9.23 -15.72 -14.17
CA SER A 285 -9.71 -15.47 -15.54
C SER A 285 -8.76 -16.09 -16.58
N HIS A 286 -7.45 -15.85 -16.47
CA HIS A 286 -6.46 -16.47 -17.36
C HIS A 286 -6.45 -18.00 -17.27
N ARG A 287 -6.59 -18.57 -16.07
CA ARG A 287 -6.65 -20.02 -15.89
C ARG A 287 -7.90 -20.62 -16.56
N LEU A 288 -9.05 -19.99 -16.37
CA LEU A 288 -10.31 -20.43 -17.01
C LEU A 288 -10.26 -20.26 -18.52
N GLN A 289 -9.65 -19.18 -19.02
CA GLN A 289 -9.44 -18.96 -20.44
C GLN A 289 -8.62 -20.09 -21.08
N GLN A 290 -7.58 -20.57 -20.40
CA GLN A 290 -6.79 -21.72 -20.87
C GLN A 290 -7.58 -23.04 -20.88
N ILE A 291 -8.53 -23.20 -19.93
CA ILE A 291 -9.34 -24.42 -19.84
C ILE A 291 -10.47 -24.40 -20.86
N TYR A 292 -11.13 -23.25 -21.05
CA TYR A 292 -12.30 -23.12 -21.91
C TYR A 292 -11.98 -22.69 -23.34
N GLU A 293 -10.73 -22.31 -23.62
CA GLU A 293 -10.25 -21.76 -24.90
C GLU A 293 -11.06 -20.53 -25.37
N ARG A 294 -11.76 -19.85 -24.44
CA ARG A 294 -12.52 -18.60 -24.63
C ARG A 294 -12.42 -17.73 -23.38
N GLU A 295 -12.82 -16.47 -23.54
CA GLU A 295 -12.96 -15.59 -22.38
C GLU A 295 -14.06 -16.10 -21.42
N PRO A 296 -13.76 -16.24 -20.11
CA PRO A 296 -14.73 -16.69 -19.12
C PRO A 296 -15.75 -15.59 -18.80
N THR A 297 -16.98 -15.97 -18.49
CA THR A 297 -18.01 -15.04 -18.00
C THR A 297 -17.77 -14.66 -16.54
N HIS A 298 -18.38 -13.55 -16.10
CA HIS A 298 -18.25 -13.10 -14.70
C HIS A 298 -18.80 -14.14 -13.72
N GLU A 299 -19.86 -14.85 -14.09
CA GLU A 299 -20.48 -15.94 -13.33
C GLU A 299 -19.52 -17.13 -13.15
N GLU A 300 -18.82 -17.51 -14.22
CA GLU A 300 -17.85 -18.61 -14.20
C GLU A 300 -16.66 -18.29 -13.31
N ILE A 301 -16.15 -17.05 -13.36
CA ILE A 301 -15.08 -16.57 -12.46
C ILE A 301 -15.57 -16.54 -11.02
N ALA A 302 -16.79 -16.03 -10.78
CA ALA A 302 -17.41 -15.95 -9.45
C ALA A 302 -17.56 -17.33 -8.82
N SER A 303 -18.08 -18.31 -9.61
CA SER A 303 -18.23 -19.70 -9.18
C SER A 303 -16.90 -20.39 -8.89
N ALA A 304 -15.86 -20.11 -9.70
CA ALA A 304 -14.52 -20.69 -9.49
C ALA A 304 -13.78 -20.11 -8.27
N MET A 305 -14.13 -18.89 -7.85
CA MET A 305 -13.51 -18.20 -6.72
C MET A 305 -14.34 -18.21 -5.43
N ASP A 306 -15.56 -18.77 -5.49
CA ASP A 306 -16.54 -18.72 -4.38
C ASP A 306 -16.83 -17.29 -3.92
N LEU A 307 -16.97 -16.37 -4.87
CA LEU A 307 -17.25 -14.96 -4.62
C LEU A 307 -18.59 -14.56 -5.28
N PRO A 308 -19.32 -13.59 -4.73
CA PRO A 308 -20.50 -13.05 -5.39
C PRO A 308 -20.09 -12.33 -6.70
N GLU A 309 -20.95 -12.50 -7.75
CA GLU A 309 -20.72 -11.93 -9.08
C GLU A 309 -20.49 -10.42 -9.07
N ASP A 310 -21.23 -9.70 -8.23
CA ASP A 310 -21.09 -8.24 -8.10
C ASP A 310 -19.68 -7.81 -7.67
N LYS A 311 -19.01 -8.58 -6.79
CA LYS A 311 -17.62 -8.30 -6.39
C LYS A 311 -16.63 -8.53 -7.53
N VAL A 312 -16.86 -9.55 -8.35
CA VAL A 312 -16.03 -9.81 -9.53
C VAL A 312 -16.19 -8.70 -10.55
N ARG A 313 -17.43 -8.27 -10.83
CA ARG A 313 -17.74 -7.15 -11.74
C ARG A 313 -17.10 -5.87 -11.27
N GLN A 314 -17.28 -5.52 -9.99
CA GLN A 314 -16.66 -4.33 -9.39
C GLN A 314 -15.13 -4.39 -9.47
N ALA A 315 -14.51 -5.55 -9.20
CA ALA A 315 -13.06 -5.71 -9.29
C ALA A 315 -12.54 -5.50 -10.72
N LEU A 316 -13.27 -5.97 -11.73
CA LEU A 316 -12.92 -5.79 -13.13
C LEU A 316 -13.10 -4.34 -13.60
N GLU A 317 -14.15 -3.64 -13.16
CA GLU A 317 -14.36 -2.22 -13.44
C GLU A 317 -13.25 -1.36 -12.86
N VAL A 318 -12.92 -1.55 -11.58
CA VAL A 318 -11.84 -0.83 -10.89
C VAL A 318 -10.46 -1.20 -11.44
N SER A 319 -10.32 -2.36 -12.09
CA SER A 319 -9.08 -2.80 -12.73
C SER A 319 -8.68 -1.97 -13.94
N ARG A 320 -9.60 -1.20 -14.56
CA ARG A 320 -9.33 -0.36 -15.73
C ARG A 320 -8.35 0.76 -15.37
N HIS A 321 -7.52 1.14 -16.33
CA HIS A 321 -6.65 2.30 -16.21
C HIS A 321 -7.32 3.54 -16.81
N PRO A 322 -7.10 4.74 -16.25
CA PRO A 322 -7.54 5.97 -16.88
C PRO A 322 -6.81 6.18 -18.22
N VAL A 323 -7.49 6.78 -19.17
CA VAL A 323 -6.95 7.17 -20.47
C VAL A 323 -6.62 8.65 -20.43
N SER A 324 -5.54 9.07 -21.11
CA SER A 324 -5.17 10.49 -21.19
C SER A 324 -6.22 11.27 -22.01
N LEU A 325 -6.56 12.47 -21.56
CA LEU A 325 -7.41 13.40 -22.32
C LEU A 325 -6.70 13.92 -23.59
N GLU A 326 -5.37 13.93 -23.60
CA GLU A 326 -4.54 14.30 -24.74
C GLU A 326 -4.31 13.12 -25.71
N ALA A 327 -4.98 11.97 -25.50
CA ALA A 327 -4.87 10.87 -26.43
C ALA A 327 -5.48 11.27 -27.80
N PRO A 328 -4.72 11.12 -28.91
CA PRO A 328 -5.22 11.46 -30.23
C PRO A 328 -6.37 10.54 -30.63
N VAL A 329 -7.40 11.12 -31.24
CA VAL A 329 -8.58 10.40 -31.74
C VAL A 329 -8.66 10.56 -33.25
N GLY A 330 -8.70 9.44 -33.97
CA GLY A 330 -8.75 9.41 -35.44
C GLY A 330 -7.41 9.06 -36.09
N GLN A 331 -7.40 9.02 -37.42
CA GLN A 331 -6.18 8.68 -38.18
C GLN A 331 -5.27 9.89 -38.40
N ASP A 332 -5.83 11.09 -38.40
CA ASP A 332 -5.11 12.35 -38.70
C ASP A 332 -4.45 12.98 -37.45
N GLY A 333 -4.81 12.53 -36.23
CA GLY A 333 -4.19 13.01 -34.98
C GLY A 333 -4.52 14.46 -34.60
N ASP A 334 -5.39 15.13 -35.31
CA ASP A 334 -5.71 16.56 -35.12
C ASP A 334 -6.71 16.83 -33.98
N ALA A 335 -7.39 15.78 -33.47
CA ALA A 335 -8.36 15.89 -32.39
C ALA A 335 -7.94 15.04 -31.19
N PHE A 336 -8.13 15.59 -29.97
CA PHE A 336 -7.85 14.92 -28.73
C PHE A 336 -9.14 14.41 -28.06
N LEU A 337 -9.04 13.38 -27.25
CA LEU A 337 -10.18 12.82 -26.50
C LEU A 337 -10.90 13.89 -25.66
N GLY A 338 -10.14 14.85 -25.10
CA GLY A 338 -10.66 15.96 -24.31
C GLY A 338 -11.63 16.86 -25.07
N ASP A 339 -11.47 17.01 -26.40
CA ASP A 339 -12.31 17.87 -27.25
C ASP A 339 -13.73 17.33 -27.40
N PHE A 340 -13.95 16.04 -27.14
CA PHE A 340 -15.26 15.36 -27.24
C PHE A 340 -16.02 15.30 -25.92
N ILE A 341 -15.44 15.77 -24.82
CA ILE A 341 -16.06 15.72 -23.50
C ILE A 341 -16.79 17.04 -23.25
N GLU A 342 -18.09 16.97 -23.00
CA GLU A 342 -18.92 18.13 -22.67
C GLU A 342 -18.58 18.70 -21.29
N ASP A 343 -18.65 20.04 -21.16
CA ASP A 343 -18.53 20.71 -19.87
C ASP A 343 -19.91 20.79 -19.19
N ASP A 344 -20.19 19.81 -18.32
CA ASP A 344 -21.42 19.77 -17.52
C ASP A 344 -21.45 20.83 -16.38
N SER A 345 -20.34 21.48 -16.10
CA SER A 345 -20.24 22.45 -15.00
C SER A 345 -20.71 23.83 -15.40
N THR A 346 -20.62 24.17 -16.67
CA THR A 346 -21.05 25.48 -17.19
C THR A 346 -22.52 25.41 -17.64
N PRO A 347 -23.43 26.14 -17.00
CA PRO A 347 -24.85 26.10 -17.36
C PRO A 347 -25.06 26.65 -18.79
N ALA A 348 -25.96 26.04 -19.53
CA ALA A 348 -26.26 26.46 -20.89
C ALA A 348 -26.76 27.93 -20.93
N PRO A 349 -26.49 28.69 -22.02
CA PRO A 349 -26.92 30.09 -22.14
C PRO A 349 -28.41 30.29 -21.92
N LEU A 350 -29.25 29.33 -22.32
CA LEU A 350 -30.71 29.34 -22.10
C LEU A 350 -31.06 29.26 -20.60
N GLU A 351 -30.34 28.39 -19.85
CA GLU A 351 -30.54 28.24 -18.41
C GLU A 351 -30.12 29.50 -17.66
N LEU A 352 -28.99 30.10 -18.01
CA LEU A 352 -28.54 31.37 -17.45
C LEU A 352 -29.53 32.47 -17.71
N ALA A 353 -30.06 32.58 -18.92
CA ALA A 353 -31.11 33.58 -19.24
C ALA A 353 -32.38 33.32 -18.44
N SER A 354 -32.82 32.07 -18.31
CA SER A 354 -33.97 31.70 -17.50
C SER A 354 -33.78 32.02 -16.03
N GLN A 355 -32.61 31.72 -15.46
CA GLN A 355 -32.28 32.06 -14.07
C GLN A 355 -32.25 33.57 -13.84
N GLN A 356 -31.73 34.33 -14.80
CA GLN A 356 -31.65 35.79 -14.70
C GLN A 356 -33.06 36.43 -14.77
N LEU A 357 -33.92 35.91 -15.66
CA LEU A 357 -35.34 36.32 -15.74
C LEU A 357 -36.07 35.97 -14.45
N LEU A 358 -35.89 34.76 -13.91
CA LEU A 358 -36.46 34.35 -12.63
C LEU A 358 -36.01 35.28 -11.50
N LYS A 359 -34.73 35.58 -11.40
CA LYS A 359 -34.16 36.51 -10.41
C LYS A 359 -34.80 37.92 -10.51
N SER A 360 -34.98 38.42 -11.74
CA SER A 360 -35.64 39.71 -11.99
C SER A 360 -37.10 39.66 -11.55
N GLN A 361 -37.86 38.61 -11.88
CA GLN A 361 -39.28 38.48 -11.49
C GLN A 361 -39.46 38.28 -9.99
N ILE A 362 -38.55 37.56 -9.31
CA ILE A 362 -38.52 37.48 -7.84
C ILE A 362 -38.29 38.88 -7.27
N GLY A 363 -37.36 39.65 -7.81
CA GLY A 363 -37.12 41.05 -7.42
C GLY A 363 -38.37 41.92 -7.54
N GLU A 364 -39.05 41.86 -8.70
CA GLU A 364 -40.34 42.60 -8.91
C GLU A 364 -41.41 42.18 -7.89
N ALA A 365 -41.53 40.88 -7.60
CA ALA A 365 -42.50 40.41 -6.59
C ALA A 365 -42.17 40.90 -5.18
N LEU A 366 -40.90 40.94 -4.82
CA LEU A 366 -40.41 41.41 -3.52
C LEU A 366 -40.57 42.94 -3.37
N HIS A 367 -40.47 43.70 -4.46
CA HIS A 367 -40.73 45.14 -4.42
C HIS A 367 -42.15 45.52 -3.99
N LYS A 368 -43.11 44.62 -4.09
CA LYS A 368 -44.52 44.86 -3.67
C LYS A 368 -44.74 44.60 -2.18
N LEU A 369 -43.75 44.07 -1.48
CA LEU A 369 -43.76 43.96 -0.02
C LEU A 369 -43.29 45.26 0.62
N THR A 370 -43.63 45.45 1.90
CA THR A 370 -43.03 46.54 2.66
C THR A 370 -41.53 46.34 2.80
N GLU A 371 -40.75 47.41 2.92
CA GLU A 371 -39.28 47.38 3.00
C GLU A 371 -38.79 46.40 4.07
N ARG A 372 -39.47 46.38 5.22
CA ARG A 372 -39.14 45.50 6.33
C ARG A 372 -39.46 44.04 6.05
N GLU A 373 -40.59 43.73 5.42
CA GLU A 373 -40.93 42.35 5.00
C GLU A 373 -39.97 41.86 3.91
N ARG A 374 -39.61 42.69 2.95
CA ARG A 374 -38.68 42.40 1.88
C ARG A 374 -37.32 42.05 2.43
N ARG A 375 -36.76 42.87 3.30
CA ARG A 375 -35.41 42.64 3.87
C ARG A 375 -35.34 41.37 4.69
N ILE A 376 -36.38 41.04 5.46
CA ILE A 376 -36.46 39.78 6.21
C ILE A 376 -36.46 38.56 5.28
N ILE A 377 -37.22 38.60 4.17
CA ILE A 377 -37.28 37.51 3.20
C ILE A 377 -35.93 37.35 2.51
N ILE A 378 -35.30 38.45 2.07
CA ILE A 378 -33.97 38.41 1.41
C ILE A 378 -32.93 37.76 2.32
N LEU A 379 -32.85 38.19 3.57
CA LEU A 379 -31.88 37.65 4.53
C LEU A 379 -32.17 36.19 4.91
N ARG A 380 -33.45 35.87 5.10
CA ARG A 380 -33.90 34.53 5.49
C ARG A 380 -33.57 33.49 4.43
N PHE A 381 -33.87 33.81 3.17
CA PHE A 381 -33.67 32.91 2.03
C PHE A 381 -32.32 33.12 1.29
N GLY A 382 -31.47 34.06 1.77
CA GLY A 382 -30.16 34.30 1.19
C GLY A 382 -30.21 34.77 -0.27
N LEU A 383 -31.20 35.57 -0.67
CA LEU A 383 -31.39 35.94 -2.08
C LEU A 383 -30.32 36.89 -2.62
N GLU A 384 -29.57 37.59 -1.76
CA GLU A 384 -28.44 38.44 -2.11
C GLU A 384 -27.10 37.68 -1.96
N ASP A 385 -26.88 37.05 -0.81
CA ASP A 385 -25.59 36.49 -0.37
C ASP A 385 -25.51 34.97 -0.58
N GLY A 386 -26.57 34.29 -1.02
CA GLY A 386 -26.64 32.84 -1.11
C GLY A 386 -26.68 32.11 0.24
N ARG A 387 -26.62 32.85 1.39
CA ARG A 387 -26.55 32.26 2.73
C ARG A 387 -27.93 32.29 3.43
N PHE A 388 -28.49 31.13 3.70
CA PHE A 388 -29.73 31.00 4.51
C PHE A 388 -29.45 31.35 5.96
N ARG A 389 -30.21 32.31 6.52
CA ARG A 389 -30.10 32.69 7.92
C ARG A 389 -31.25 32.10 8.75
N THR A 390 -30.99 31.78 10.00
CA THR A 390 -31.99 31.28 10.92
C THR A 390 -32.89 32.43 11.40
N LEU A 391 -34.11 32.11 11.89
CA LEU A 391 -35.05 33.14 12.43
C LEU A 391 -34.45 33.91 13.61
N GLU A 392 -33.55 33.30 14.34
CA GLU A 392 -32.88 33.92 15.48
C GLU A 392 -31.81 34.92 15.03
N GLU A 393 -31.01 34.54 14.02
CA GLU A 393 -29.99 35.43 13.43
C GLU A 393 -30.64 36.67 12.81
N VAL A 394 -31.71 36.46 12.02
CA VAL A 394 -32.50 37.59 11.49
C VAL A 394 -33.10 38.42 12.60
N GLY A 395 -33.59 37.78 13.69
CA GLY A 395 -34.11 38.47 14.87
C GLY A 395 -33.08 39.36 15.54
N LYS A 396 -31.84 38.90 15.67
CA LYS A 396 -30.73 39.69 16.22
C LYS A 396 -30.40 40.91 15.36
N GLU A 397 -30.40 40.75 14.03
CA GLU A 397 -30.11 41.85 13.10
C GLU A 397 -31.18 42.96 13.15
N PHE A 398 -32.45 42.60 13.31
CA PHE A 398 -33.56 43.56 13.41
C PHE A 398 -33.93 44.00 14.84
N GLY A 399 -33.28 43.45 15.85
CA GLY A 399 -33.58 43.75 17.25
C GLY A 399 -34.97 43.28 17.73
N ILE A 400 -35.52 42.21 17.17
CA ILE A 400 -36.84 41.67 17.48
C ILE A 400 -36.81 40.17 17.78
N THR A 401 -37.83 39.66 18.45
CA THR A 401 -37.89 38.27 18.87
C THR A 401 -38.07 37.33 17.69
N ARG A 402 -37.52 36.08 17.80
CA ARG A 402 -37.65 34.99 16.82
C ARG A 402 -39.11 34.78 16.36
N GLU A 403 -40.06 34.79 17.32
CA GLU A 403 -41.46 34.60 17.02
C GLU A 403 -42.05 35.75 16.19
N ARG A 404 -41.61 36.97 16.42
CA ARG A 404 -42.02 38.12 15.63
C ARG A 404 -41.52 38.06 14.19
N ILE A 405 -40.29 37.61 13.97
CA ILE A 405 -39.76 37.33 12.63
C ILE A 405 -40.63 36.28 11.94
N ARG A 406 -40.96 35.17 12.62
CA ARG A 406 -41.81 34.11 12.07
C ARG A 406 -43.16 34.60 11.62
N GLN A 407 -43.79 35.50 12.42
CA GLN A 407 -45.07 36.12 12.07
C GLN A 407 -44.95 37.01 10.83
N ILE A 408 -43.88 37.81 10.73
CA ILE A 408 -43.64 38.69 9.58
C ILE A 408 -43.36 37.86 8.32
N GLU A 409 -42.54 36.84 8.42
CA GLU A 409 -42.25 35.87 7.33
C GLU A 409 -43.55 35.22 6.83
N ALA A 410 -44.37 34.65 7.71
CA ALA A 410 -45.61 34.01 7.35
C ALA A 410 -46.61 35.00 6.69
N LYS A 411 -46.62 36.26 7.14
CA LYS A 411 -47.43 37.30 6.53
C LYS A 411 -46.92 37.69 5.15
N ALA A 412 -45.61 37.83 4.99
CA ALA A 412 -44.97 38.14 3.70
C ALA A 412 -45.19 37.01 2.68
N LEU A 413 -44.96 35.74 3.06
CA LEU A 413 -45.22 34.60 2.21
C LEU A 413 -46.71 34.46 1.82
N ARG A 414 -47.64 34.77 2.73
CA ARG A 414 -49.07 34.77 2.42
C ARG A 414 -49.44 35.84 1.38
N LYS A 415 -48.80 37.02 1.46
CA LYS A 415 -48.97 38.06 0.43
C LYS A 415 -48.43 37.62 -0.91
N LEU A 416 -47.21 37.03 -0.96
CA LEU A 416 -46.59 36.54 -2.17
C LEU A 416 -47.36 35.37 -2.83
N ARG A 417 -48.09 34.55 -2.05
CA ARG A 417 -48.93 33.44 -2.55
C ARG A 417 -50.17 33.94 -3.29
N HIS A 418 -50.56 35.21 -3.14
CA HIS A 418 -51.75 35.76 -3.83
C HIS A 418 -51.57 35.64 -5.35
N PRO A 419 -52.62 35.26 -6.12
CA PRO A 419 -52.55 35.02 -7.56
C PRO A 419 -51.95 36.14 -8.40
N SER A 420 -52.17 37.43 -7.96
CA SER A 420 -51.61 38.60 -8.65
C SER A 420 -50.07 38.66 -8.63
N TYR A 421 -49.40 37.94 -7.71
CA TYR A 421 -47.96 37.91 -7.57
C TYR A 421 -47.38 36.57 -8.01
N SER A 422 -48.06 35.47 -7.72
CA SER A 422 -47.60 34.11 -8.03
C SER A 422 -47.76 33.71 -9.50
N ARG A 423 -48.65 34.40 -10.25
CA ARG A 423 -48.93 34.01 -11.65
C ARG A 423 -47.71 34.06 -12.57
N LYS A 424 -46.84 35.05 -12.39
CA LYS A 424 -45.62 35.19 -13.16
C LYS A 424 -44.54 34.16 -12.79
N LEU A 425 -44.51 33.70 -11.53
CA LEU A 425 -43.52 32.75 -11.03
C LEU A 425 -43.91 31.29 -11.27
N ARG A 426 -45.19 31.05 -11.57
CA ARG A 426 -45.70 29.67 -11.77
C ARG A 426 -45.12 28.96 -12.98
N GLY A 427 -44.80 29.69 -14.05
CA GLY A 427 -44.19 29.13 -15.27
C GLY A 427 -42.73 28.72 -15.10
N TYR A 428 -42.10 28.85 -13.92
CA TYR A 428 -40.79 28.38 -13.59
C TYR A 428 -40.78 27.17 -12.63
N LEU A 429 -41.97 26.66 -12.28
CA LEU A 429 -42.14 25.52 -11.36
C LEU A 429 -42.40 24.22 -12.13
N ASP A 430 -42.67 24.32 -13.40
CA ASP A 430 -42.84 23.23 -14.35
C ASP A 430 -41.52 23.06 -15.13
#